data_58362c6975ff328991aab00be59336eb
#
_entry.id   58362c6975ff328991aab00be59336eb
#
_cell.length_a   1.000
_cell.length_b   1.000
_cell.length_c   1.000
_cell.angle_alpha   90.00
_cell.angle_beta   90.00
_cell.angle_gamma   90.00
#
_symmetry.space_group_name_H-M   'P 1'
#
loop_
_entity.id
_entity.type
_entity.pdbx_description
1 polymer ?
#
loop_
_entity_poly.entity_id
_entity_poly.type
_entity_poly.pdbx_seq_one_letter_code
_entity_poly.pdbx_strand_id
1 'polypeptide(L)'
;MGFKNKTVIVTGASNGIGRGVAKGYAESGASVVLADLDEREGLLCVEELKSKGHEAMFVKTDVRKEADIQQLMDVTLKTYKTIDILINNAGKALFKSLFDLTIEEWDDMMNTNLRSVFLCSRAAAESMRKNEMGGAIINIASTRAMMSEPDSESYAATKGGIKALTHALAASLGKEKITVNSISPGWIETGDYESLRDEDHQQHFSNRVGKPDDIARACLYLTATENNFVTGEDLIVDGGMTRKMIYEE
;
A
#
# COMPACT_ATOMS: atom_id res chain seq x y z
N MET A 1 -12.31 2.88 -16.39
CA MET A 1 -12.28 3.25 -14.96
C MET A 1 -11.73 4.66 -14.87
N GLY A 2 -12.45 5.58 -14.26
CA GLY A 2 -12.02 6.96 -14.11
C GLY A 2 -12.06 7.36 -12.64
N PHE A 3 -10.96 7.93 -12.15
CA PHE A 3 -10.84 8.42 -10.76
C PHE A 3 -10.94 9.95 -10.67
N LYS A 4 -11.52 10.57 -11.71
CA LYS A 4 -11.76 12.02 -11.72
C LYS A 4 -12.62 12.43 -10.51
N ASN A 5 -12.21 13.48 -9.83
CA ASN A 5 -12.83 13.99 -8.59
C ASN A 5 -12.67 13.06 -7.37
N LYS A 6 -11.80 12.06 -7.43
CA LYS A 6 -11.44 11.24 -6.27
C LYS A 6 -10.16 11.75 -5.63
N THR A 7 -10.12 11.74 -4.32
CA THR A 7 -8.91 12.06 -3.53
C THR A 7 -8.34 10.79 -2.95
N VAL A 8 -7.07 10.55 -3.24
CA VAL A 8 -6.34 9.33 -2.88
C VAL A 8 -5.15 9.68 -2.00
N ILE A 9 -5.08 9.10 -0.82
CA ILE A 9 -3.90 9.17 0.04
C ILE A 9 -3.09 7.89 -0.15
N VAL A 10 -1.80 8.02 -0.44
CA VAL A 10 -0.85 6.90 -0.50
C VAL A 10 0.25 7.11 0.53
N THR A 11 0.37 6.20 1.50
CA THR A 11 1.45 6.24 2.49
C THR A 11 2.69 5.51 1.97
N GLY A 12 3.90 5.99 2.34
CA GLY A 12 5.15 5.47 1.78
C GLY A 12 5.26 5.72 0.28
N ALA A 13 4.85 6.90 -0.17
CA ALA A 13 4.64 7.22 -1.58
C ALA A 13 5.84 7.87 -2.29
N SER A 14 6.92 8.17 -1.58
CA SER A 14 8.11 8.81 -2.16
C SER A 14 8.89 7.86 -3.06
N ASN A 15 8.85 6.56 -2.80
CA ASN A 15 9.65 5.55 -3.48
C ASN A 15 8.87 4.27 -3.79
N GLY A 16 9.46 3.39 -4.59
CA GLY A 16 9.05 2.00 -4.77
C GLY A 16 7.60 1.82 -5.22
N ILE A 17 6.92 0.86 -4.60
CA ILE A 17 5.53 0.51 -4.90
C ILE A 17 4.61 1.71 -4.67
N GLY A 18 4.76 2.43 -3.55
CA GLY A 18 3.90 3.57 -3.23
C GLY A 18 3.98 4.68 -4.26
N ARG A 19 5.19 4.99 -4.77
CA ARG A 19 5.37 5.96 -5.87
C ARG A 19 4.68 5.51 -7.15
N GLY A 20 4.80 4.21 -7.50
CA GLY A 20 4.12 3.66 -8.67
C GLY A 20 2.60 3.72 -8.54
N VAL A 21 2.07 3.39 -7.36
CA VAL A 21 0.62 3.48 -7.06
C VAL A 21 0.14 4.93 -7.14
N ALA A 22 0.88 5.88 -6.55
CA ALA A 22 0.54 7.30 -6.61
C ALA A 22 0.48 7.82 -8.07
N LYS A 23 1.46 7.43 -8.90
CA LYS A 23 1.48 7.74 -10.34
C LYS A 23 0.27 7.14 -11.05
N GLY A 24 -0.04 5.87 -10.84
CA GLY A 24 -1.18 5.20 -11.48
C GLY A 24 -2.53 5.88 -11.18
N TYR A 25 -2.75 6.33 -9.94
CA TYR A 25 -3.96 7.10 -9.60
C TYR A 25 -3.97 8.49 -10.24
N ALA A 26 -2.84 9.21 -10.22
CA ALA A 26 -2.74 10.53 -10.85
C ALA A 26 -3.03 10.46 -12.36
N GLU A 27 -2.45 9.49 -13.06
CA GLU A 27 -2.68 9.22 -14.50
C GLU A 27 -4.14 8.80 -14.77
N SER A 28 -4.82 8.22 -13.79
CA SER A 28 -6.25 7.88 -13.86
C SER A 28 -7.18 9.05 -13.51
N GLY A 29 -6.61 10.24 -13.21
CA GLY A 29 -7.33 11.50 -13.02
C GLY A 29 -7.69 11.81 -11.56
N ALA A 30 -7.16 11.09 -10.58
CA ALA A 30 -7.34 11.38 -9.16
C ALA A 30 -6.46 12.56 -8.70
N SER A 31 -6.90 13.26 -7.64
CA SER A 31 -6.04 14.11 -6.83
C SER A 31 -5.29 13.24 -5.82
N VAL A 32 -3.96 13.26 -5.86
CA VAL A 32 -3.14 12.33 -5.08
C VAL A 32 -2.35 13.04 -3.98
N VAL A 33 -2.42 12.50 -2.77
CA VAL A 33 -1.65 12.94 -1.61
C VAL A 33 -0.57 11.91 -1.32
N LEU A 34 0.68 12.31 -1.53
CA LEU A 34 1.86 11.51 -1.21
C LEU A 34 2.21 11.75 0.26
N ALA A 35 2.10 10.74 1.10
CA ALA A 35 2.43 10.81 2.52
C ALA A 35 3.67 9.97 2.81
N ASP A 36 4.78 10.59 3.24
CA ASP A 36 6.05 9.91 3.45
C ASP A 36 6.94 10.68 4.43
N LEU A 37 7.98 10.02 4.94
CA LEU A 37 9.07 10.65 5.70
C LEU A 37 10.08 11.35 4.78
N ASP A 38 10.31 10.77 3.59
CA ASP A 38 11.26 11.29 2.60
C ASP A 38 10.64 12.44 1.81
N GLU A 39 10.83 13.64 2.37
CA GLU A 39 10.31 14.88 1.80
C GLU A 39 10.93 15.21 0.44
N ARG A 40 12.22 14.94 0.28
CA ARG A 40 12.93 15.24 -0.97
C ARG A 40 12.36 14.47 -2.15
N GLU A 41 12.31 13.14 -2.03
CA GLU A 41 11.82 12.28 -3.11
C GLU A 41 10.30 12.46 -3.32
N GLY A 42 9.56 12.72 -2.23
CA GLY A 42 8.13 13.01 -2.32
C GLY A 42 7.83 14.28 -3.11
N LEU A 43 8.56 15.37 -2.85
CA LEU A 43 8.42 16.62 -3.60
C LEU A 43 8.82 16.47 -5.06
N LEU A 44 9.92 15.77 -5.37
CA LEU A 44 10.32 15.47 -6.74
C LEU A 44 9.22 14.68 -7.50
N CYS A 45 8.59 13.72 -6.83
CA CYS A 45 7.47 12.98 -7.44
C CYS A 45 6.26 13.89 -7.71
N VAL A 46 5.93 14.80 -6.79
CA VAL A 46 4.85 15.78 -6.98
C VAL A 46 5.16 16.72 -8.16
N GLU A 47 6.38 17.22 -8.27
CA GLU A 47 6.81 18.05 -9.40
C GLU A 47 6.69 17.32 -10.74
N GLU A 48 7.12 16.04 -10.78
CA GLU A 48 6.96 15.19 -11.98
C GLU A 48 5.48 15.05 -12.35
N LEU A 49 4.59 14.77 -11.41
CA LEU A 49 3.17 14.61 -11.65
C LEU A 49 2.52 15.93 -12.14
N LYS A 50 2.83 17.03 -11.49
CA LYS A 50 2.32 18.37 -11.87
C LYS A 50 2.80 18.80 -13.23
N SER A 51 4.05 18.49 -13.61
CA SER A 51 4.59 18.81 -14.96
C SER A 51 3.83 18.09 -16.07
N LYS A 52 3.21 16.94 -15.76
CA LYS A 52 2.33 16.17 -16.66
C LYS A 52 0.86 16.58 -16.59
N GLY A 53 0.53 17.62 -15.81
CA GLY A 53 -0.84 18.14 -15.68
C GLY A 53 -1.71 17.38 -14.65
N HIS A 54 -1.11 16.59 -13.77
CA HIS A 54 -1.84 15.87 -12.73
C HIS A 54 -1.91 16.65 -11.40
N GLU A 55 -2.97 16.42 -10.65
CA GLU A 55 -3.15 17.00 -9.31
C GLU A 55 -2.48 16.14 -8.24
N ALA A 56 -1.45 16.69 -7.59
CA ALA A 56 -0.74 16.01 -6.52
C ALA A 56 -0.22 16.97 -5.46
N MET A 57 -0.11 16.50 -4.22
CA MET A 57 0.59 17.21 -3.14
C MET A 57 1.36 16.22 -2.26
N PHE A 58 2.36 16.74 -1.57
CA PHE A 58 3.13 15.99 -0.57
C PHE A 58 2.77 16.45 0.84
N VAL A 59 2.68 15.51 1.77
CA VAL A 59 2.53 15.77 3.21
C VAL A 59 3.53 14.91 3.97
N LYS A 60 4.52 15.54 4.63
CA LYS A 60 5.48 14.83 5.47
C LYS A 60 4.76 14.13 6.61
N THR A 61 4.89 12.80 6.70
CA THR A 61 4.09 11.98 7.61
C THR A 61 4.91 10.81 8.16
N ASP A 62 5.08 10.76 9.47
CA ASP A 62 5.50 9.54 10.17
C ASP A 62 4.25 8.75 10.57
N VAL A 63 3.96 7.66 9.86
CA VAL A 63 2.76 6.84 10.09
C VAL A 63 2.72 6.16 11.47
N ARG A 64 3.80 6.21 12.25
CA ARG A 64 3.85 5.76 13.65
C ARG A 64 3.23 6.77 14.61
N LYS A 65 3.09 8.04 14.18
CA LYS A 65 2.64 9.17 15.00
C LYS A 65 1.20 9.57 14.67
N GLU A 66 0.32 9.48 15.66
CA GLU A 66 -1.09 9.86 15.48
C GLU A 66 -1.24 11.34 15.08
N ALA A 67 -0.40 12.23 15.61
CA ALA A 67 -0.43 13.66 15.28
C ALA A 67 -0.13 13.92 13.80
N ASP A 68 0.88 13.22 13.22
CA ASP A 68 1.23 13.36 11.81
C ASP A 68 0.11 12.82 10.91
N ILE A 69 -0.52 11.68 11.31
CA ILE A 69 -1.67 11.12 10.60
C ILE A 69 -2.86 12.09 10.63
N GLN A 70 -3.17 12.70 11.79
CA GLN A 70 -4.23 13.67 11.88
C GLN A 70 -3.95 14.90 10.99
N GLN A 71 -2.72 15.41 11.02
CA GLN A 71 -2.29 16.49 10.13
C GLN A 71 -2.45 16.12 8.65
N LEU A 72 -2.10 14.89 8.26
CA LEU A 72 -2.30 14.38 6.90
C LEU A 72 -3.78 14.47 6.49
N MET A 73 -4.69 13.99 7.35
CA MET A 73 -6.13 14.05 7.07
C MET A 73 -6.63 15.49 6.96
N ASP A 74 -6.24 16.35 7.90
CA ASP A 74 -6.69 17.76 7.95
C ASP A 74 -6.21 18.55 6.73
N VAL A 75 -4.93 18.39 6.33
CA VAL A 75 -4.37 19.05 5.14
C VAL A 75 -5.06 18.54 3.88
N THR A 76 -5.32 17.22 3.78
CA THR A 76 -6.03 16.62 2.65
C THR A 76 -7.44 17.19 2.53
N LEU A 77 -8.21 17.21 3.62
CA LEU A 77 -9.58 17.73 3.64
C LEU A 77 -9.64 19.24 3.38
N LYS A 78 -8.67 20.00 3.88
CA LYS A 78 -8.57 21.43 3.60
C LYS A 78 -8.37 21.70 2.11
N THR A 79 -7.54 20.91 1.44
CA THR A 79 -7.17 21.10 0.03
C THR A 79 -8.21 20.52 -0.91
N TYR A 80 -8.57 19.25 -0.76
CA TYR A 80 -9.40 18.51 -1.72
C TYR A 80 -10.84 18.26 -1.25
N LYS A 81 -11.20 18.61 0.00
CA LYS A 81 -12.53 18.52 0.59
C LYS A 81 -13.02 17.12 0.93
N THR A 82 -12.45 16.07 0.34
CA THR A 82 -12.82 14.68 0.54
C THR A 82 -11.59 13.80 0.67
N ILE A 83 -11.78 12.60 1.25
CA ILE A 83 -10.87 11.47 1.18
C ILE A 83 -11.72 10.31 0.69
N ASP A 84 -11.42 9.79 -0.49
CA ASP A 84 -12.17 8.69 -1.11
C ASP A 84 -11.43 7.37 -1.00
N ILE A 85 -10.09 7.39 -1.10
CA ILE A 85 -9.27 6.19 -1.14
C ILE A 85 -8.05 6.37 -0.23
N LEU A 86 -7.75 5.34 0.56
CA LEU A 86 -6.52 5.22 1.33
C LEU A 86 -5.74 3.99 0.88
N ILE A 87 -4.47 4.18 0.55
CA ILE A 87 -3.52 3.10 0.29
C ILE A 87 -2.48 3.07 1.42
N ASN A 88 -2.61 2.10 2.30
CA ASN A 88 -1.66 1.82 3.36
C ASN A 88 -0.50 1.01 2.78
N ASN A 89 0.53 1.70 2.29
CA ASN A 89 1.72 1.09 1.70
C ASN A 89 2.97 1.32 2.53
N ALA A 90 3.03 2.35 3.37
CA ALA A 90 4.18 2.62 4.23
C ALA A 90 4.60 1.38 5.02
N GLY A 91 5.86 1.03 4.92
CA GLY A 91 6.41 -0.13 5.61
C GLY A 91 7.90 -0.29 5.32
N LYS A 92 8.53 -1.14 6.10
CA LYS A 92 9.93 -1.52 5.95
C LYS A 92 10.08 -3.02 6.09
N ALA A 93 11.17 -3.56 5.60
CA ALA A 93 11.60 -4.93 5.83
C ALA A 93 12.83 -4.95 6.73
N LEU A 94 12.90 -5.94 7.59
CA LEU A 94 14.08 -6.25 8.40
C LEU A 94 14.24 -7.77 8.38
N PHE A 95 15.38 -8.23 7.87
CA PHE A 95 15.77 -9.63 7.88
C PHE A 95 16.96 -9.76 8.84
N LYS A 96 16.75 -10.45 9.93
CA LYS A 96 17.74 -10.57 11.01
C LYS A 96 17.52 -11.86 11.78
N SER A 97 18.61 -12.54 12.13
CA SER A 97 18.54 -13.79 12.90
C SER A 97 17.60 -13.65 14.10
N LEU A 98 16.77 -14.66 14.32
CA LEU A 98 15.86 -14.73 15.47
C LEU A 98 16.56 -14.46 16.81
N PHE A 99 17.83 -14.87 16.93
CA PHE A 99 18.60 -14.70 18.17
C PHE A 99 19.20 -13.30 18.34
N ASP A 100 19.31 -12.54 17.24
CA ASP A 100 19.89 -11.19 17.22
C ASP A 100 18.82 -10.09 17.11
N LEU A 101 17.59 -10.44 16.74
CA LEU A 101 16.47 -9.50 16.63
C LEU A 101 16.11 -8.95 18.02
N THR A 102 16.28 -7.64 18.22
CA THR A 102 15.95 -7.02 19.49
C THR A 102 14.45 -6.74 19.62
N ILE A 103 13.97 -6.57 20.84
CA ILE A 103 12.57 -6.22 21.10
C ILE A 103 12.22 -4.85 20.52
N GLU A 104 13.15 -3.90 20.58
CA GLU A 104 12.99 -2.56 20.04
C GLU A 104 12.83 -2.60 18.50
N GLU A 105 13.61 -3.44 17.81
CA GLU A 105 13.49 -3.66 16.36
C GLU A 105 12.17 -4.33 16.01
N TRP A 106 11.75 -5.33 16.79
CA TRP A 106 10.44 -5.96 16.67
C TRP A 106 9.32 -4.93 16.82
N ASP A 107 9.32 -4.15 17.91
CA ASP A 107 8.30 -3.14 18.20
C ASP A 107 8.25 -2.05 17.11
N ASP A 108 9.41 -1.65 16.58
CA ASP A 108 9.47 -0.67 15.51
C ASP A 108 8.89 -1.24 14.20
N MET A 109 9.11 -2.52 13.89
CA MET A 109 8.46 -3.22 12.78
C MET A 109 6.94 -3.27 12.94
N MET A 110 6.46 -3.66 14.12
CA MET A 110 5.02 -3.71 14.44
C MET A 110 4.38 -2.32 14.34
N ASN A 111 5.03 -1.30 14.89
CA ASN A 111 4.54 0.07 14.85
C ASN A 111 4.51 0.64 13.43
N THR A 112 5.56 0.37 12.63
CA THR A 112 5.69 0.91 11.28
C THR A 112 4.74 0.20 10.30
N ASN A 113 4.70 -1.14 10.32
CA ASN A 113 4.02 -1.90 9.27
C ASN A 113 2.56 -2.24 9.60
N LEU A 114 2.23 -2.50 10.87
CA LEU A 114 0.89 -3.00 11.25
C LEU A 114 0.06 -1.96 12.02
N ARG A 115 0.62 -1.39 13.11
CA ARG A 115 -0.11 -0.38 13.89
C ARG A 115 -0.47 0.83 13.04
N SER A 116 0.42 1.24 12.15
CA SER A 116 0.18 2.36 11.21
C SER A 116 -1.03 2.11 10.33
N VAL A 117 -1.21 0.89 9.81
CA VAL A 117 -2.37 0.51 8.97
C VAL A 117 -3.68 0.72 9.74
N PHE A 118 -3.72 0.30 11.01
CA PHE A 118 -4.88 0.54 11.86
C PHE A 118 -5.13 2.04 12.07
N LEU A 119 -4.10 2.81 12.43
CA LEU A 119 -4.23 4.24 12.72
C LEU A 119 -4.68 5.04 11.49
N CYS A 120 -4.04 4.82 10.33
CA CYS A 120 -4.40 5.51 9.09
C CYS A 120 -5.80 5.12 8.62
N SER A 121 -6.16 3.82 8.70
CA SER A 121 -7.50 3.35 8.33
C SER A 121 -8.58 3.96 9.20
N ARG A 122 -8.38 4.02 10.53
CA ARG A 122 -9.30 4.66 11.46
C ARG A 122 -9.50 6.15 11.12
N ALA A 123 -8.40 6.88 10.93
CA ALA A 123 -8.45 8.31 10.64
C ALA A 123 -9.11 8.61 9.29
N ALA A 124 -8.81 7.85 8.24
CA ALA A 124 -9.45 8.02 6.94
C ALA A 124 -10.94 7.64 6.97
N ALA A 125 -11.30 6.56 7.66
CA ALA A 125 -12.69 6.11 7.78
C ALA A 125 -13.60 7.14 8.45
N GLU A 126 -13.09 7.95 9.41
CA GLU A 126 -13.84 9.06 10.02
C GLU A 126 -14.26 10.14 8.99
N SER A 127 -13.51 10.30 7.91
CA SER A 127 -13.88 11.16 6.79
C SER A 127 -14.76 10.43 5.79
N MET A 128 -14.34 9.22 5.37
CA MET A 128 -15.02 8.43 4.33
C MET A 128 -16.47 8.12 4.68
N ARG A 129 -16.79 7.84 5.94
CA ARG A 129 -18.17 7.57 6.40
C ARG A 129 -19.15 8.74 6.20
N LYS A 130 -18.63 9.96 5.92
CA LYS A 130 -19.44 11.15 5.62
C LYS A 130 -19.68 11.33 4.14
N ASN A 131 -18.97 10.59 3.29
CA ASN A 131 -19.16 10.61 1.86
C ASN A 131 -20.42 9.80 1.49
N GLU A 132 -21.19 10.24 0.54
CA GLU A 132 -22.40 9.56 0.07
C GLU A 132 -22.10 8.11 -0.40
N MET A 133 -20.98 7.92 -1.06
CA MET A 133 -20.53 6.63 -1.59
C MET A 133 -19.52 5.90 -0.69
N GLY A 134 -19.29 6.40 0.53
CA GLY A 134 -18.30 5.82 1.43
C GLY A 134 -16.87 6.03 0.95
N GLY A 135 -16.10 4.93 0.83
CA GLY A 135 -14.70 4.98 0.41
C GLY A 135 -14.08 3.59 0.19
N ALA A 136 -12.79 3.56 -0.10
CA ALA A 136 -12.04 2.31 -0.26
C ALA A 136 -10.68 2.37 0.44
N ILE A 137 -10.29 1.31 1.12
CA ILE A 137 -9.00 1.16 1.79
C ILE A 137 -8.29 -0.05 1.22
N ILE A 138 -7.04 0.12 0.80
CA ILE A 138 -6.15 -0.97 0.39
C ILE A 138 -4.96 -1.03 1.34
N ASN A 139 -4.70 -2.21 1.84
CA ASN A 139 -3.55 -2.50 2.70
C ASN A 139 -2.52 -3.32 1.93
N ILE A 140 -1.29 -2.82 1.79
CA ILE A 140 -0.22 -3.55 1.11
C ILE A 140 0.40 -4.55 2.10
N ALA A 141 -0.01 -5.80 1.96
CA ALA A 141 0.54 -6.94 2.67
C ALA A 141 1.82 -7.46 1.99
N SER A 142 1.97 -8.75 1.84
CA SER A 142 3.06 -9.43 1.11
C SER A 142 2.76 -10.92 1.01
N THR A 143 3.35 -11.60 0.02
CA THR A 143 3.42 -13.06 0.00
C THR A 143 4.11 -13.63 1.24
N ARG A 144 4.94 -12.85 1.95
CA ARG A 144 5.53 -13.21 3.26
C ARG A 144 4.51 -13.43 4.37
N ALA A 145 3.26 -13.06 4.17
CA ALA A 145 2.16 -13.42 5.07
C ALA A 145 1.75 -14.90 4.96
N MET A 146 2.22 -15.65 3.95
CA MET A 146 1.83 -17.01 3.63
C MET A 146 3.00 -17.96 3.41
N MET A 147 4.17 -17.43 3.06
CA MET A 147 5.41 -18.17 2.86
C MET A 147 6.57 -17.36 3.42
N SER A 148 7.58 -18.03 3.93
CA SER A 148 8.67 -17.38 4.66
C SER A 148 10.03 -17.88 4.18
N GLU A 149 11.03 -17.08 4.43
CA GLU A 149 12.43 -17.44 4.43
C GLU A 149 12.98 -17.22 5.85
N PRO A 150 14.14 -17.80 6.19
CA PRO A 150 14.77 -17.53 7.49
C PRO A 150 14.92 -16.05 7.77
N ASP A 151 14.95 -15.69 9.05
CA ASP A 151 15.21 -14.31 9.53
C ASP A 151 14.13 -13.27 9.15
N SER A 152 12.90 -13.73 8.84
CA SER A 152 11.80 -12.87 8.38
C SER A 152 10.65 -12.73 9.39
N GLU A 153 10.81 -13.18 10.64
CA GLU A 153 9.73 -13.34 11.62
C GLU A 153 8.94 -12.06 11.87
N SER A 154 9.64 -10.95 12.13
CA SER A 154 8.99 -9.66 12.40
C SER A 154 8.22 -9.13 11.17
N TYR A 155 8.81 -9.25 10.00
CA TYR A 155 8.17 -8.84 8.75
C TYR A 155 6.95 -9.72 8.43
N ALA A 156 7.12 -11.04 8.47
CA ALA A 156 6.04 -11.99 8.22
C ALA A 156 4.86 -11.81 9.20
N ALA A 157 5.16 -11.61 10.50
CA ALA A 157 4.15 -11.33 11.51
C ALA A 157 3.34 -10.07 11.19
N THR A 158 4.01 -8.96 10.79
CA THR A 158 3.30 -7.73 10.41
C THR A 158 2.43 -7.94 9.18
N LYS A 159 2.92 -8.64 8.16
CA LYS A 159 2.19 -8.87 6.90
C LYS A 159 1.02 -9.85 7.07
N GLY A 160 1.18 -10.87 7.90
CA GLY A 160 0.07 -11.73 8.35
C GLY A 160 -0.99 -10.96 9.15
N GLY A 161 -0.55 -10.09 10.06
CA GLY A 161 -1.41 -9.21 10.83
C GLY A 161 -2.22 -8.25 9.97
N ILE A 162 -1.64 -7.70 8.88
CA ILE A 162 -2.34 -6.84 7.92
C ILE A 162 -3.51 -7.59 7.27
N LYS A 163 -3.32 -8.84 6.86
CA LYS A 163 -4.41 -9.65 6.27
C LYS A 163 -5.55 -9.86 7.26
N ALA A 164 -5.24 -10.22 8.51
CA ALA A 164 -6.24 -10.38 9.55
C ALA A 164 -6.97 -9.06 9.86
N LEU A 165 -6.23 -7.95 9.95
CA LEU A 165 -6.80 -6.61 10.16
C LEU A 165 -7.72 -6.19 9.00
N THR A 166 -7.38 -6.56 7.77
CA THR A 166 -8.15 -6.21 6.56
C THR A 166 -9.59 -6.73 6.64
N HIS A 167 -9.80 -8.02 6.87
CA HIS A 167 -11.16 -8.56 6.95
C HIS A 167 -11.92 -8.08 8.19
N ALA A 168 -11.22 -7.80 9.31
CA ALA A 168 -11.84 -7.24 10.51
C ALA A 168 -12.32 -5.79 10.27
N LEU A 169 -11.52 -4.97 9.57
CA LEU A 169 -11.90 -3.62 9.17
C LEU A 169 -13.06 -3.65 8.15
N ALA A 170 -13.04 -4.57 7.17
CA ALA A 170 -14.13 -4.73 6.20
C ALA A 170 -15.46 -5.03 6.91
N ALA A 171 -15.46 -5.94 7.89
CA ALA A 171 -16.64 -6.26 8.70
C ALA A 171 -17.15 -5.04 9.50
N SER A 172 -16.25 -4.25 10.08
CA SER A 172 -16.61 -3.09 10.88
C SER A 172 -17.11 -1.90 10.07
N LEU A 173 -16.55 -1.69 8.87
CA LEU A 173 -16.77 -0.50 8.04
C LEU A 173 -17.79 -0.71 6.91
N GLY A 174 -18.26 -1.94 6.68
CA GLY A 174 -19.19 -2.25 5.59
C GLY A 174 -20.50 -1.46 5.66
N LYS A 175 -21.05 -1.23 6.87
CA LYS A 175 -22.25 -0.40 7.08
C LYS A 175 -22.06 1.07 6.70
N GLU A 176 -20.83 1.54 6.66
CA GLU A 176 -20.43 2.88 6.24
C GLU A 176 -20.10 2.96 4.74
N LYS A 177 -20.40 1.90 3.98
CA LYS A 177 -20.08 1.75 2.54
C LYS A 177 -18.56 1.88 2.24
N ILE A 178 -17.71 1.46 3.17
CA ILE A 178 -16.27 1.48 2.99
C ILE A 178 -15.80 0.06 2.72
N THR A 179 -15.19 -0.17 1.57
CA THR A 179 -14.54 -1.45 1.24
C THR A 179 -13.11 -1.46 1.79
N VAL A 180 -12.66 -2.61 2.27
CA VAL A 180 -11.30 -2.79 2.76
C VAL A 180 -10.74 -4.09 2.21
N ASN A 181 -9.67 -4.01 1.43
CA ASN A 181 -8.99 -5.17 0.86
C ASN A 181 -7.49 -5.08 1.10
N SER A 182 -6.79 -6.19 0.97
CA SER A 182 -5.34 -6.23 0.94
C SER A 182 -4.82 -6.70 -0.43
N ILE A 183 -3.60 -6.29 -0.73
CA ILE A 183 -2.82 -6.82 -1.84
C ILE A 183 -1.56 -7.44 -1.24
N SER A 184 -1.26 -8.68 -1.65
CA SER A 184 -0.03 -9.38 -1.29
C SER A 184 0.91 -9.45 -2.50
N PRO A 185 1.83 -8.47 -2.66
CA PRO A 185 2.85 -8.51 -3.70
C PRO A 185 3.81 -9.67 -3.49
N GLY A 186 4.28 -10.26 -4.61
CA GLY A 186 5.49 -11.05 -4.64
C GLY A 186 6.73 -10.16 -4.77
N TRP A 187 7.73 -10.62 -5.53
CA TRP A 187 8.88 -9.78 -5.84
C TRP A 187 8.50 -8.69 -6.85
N ILE A 188 8.55 -7.45 -6.39
CA ILE A 188 8.37 -6.24 -7.20
C ILE A 188 9.69 -5.50 -7.21
N GLU A 189 10.35 -5.42 -8.37
CA GLU A 189 11.57 -4.65 -8.50
C GLU A 189 11.26 -3.15 -8.55
N THR A 190 11.92 -2.42 -7.67
CA THR A 190 11.71 -0.97 -7.49
C THR A 190 12.95 -0.14 -7.83
N GLY A 191 14.07 -0.79 -8.12
CA GLY A 191 15.32 -0.17 -8.51
C GLY A 191 15.64 -0.37 -9.98
N ASP A 192 16.77 -1.00 -10.27
CA ASP A 192 17.24 -1.26 -11.63
C ASP A 192 16.67 -2.57 -12.19
N TYR A 193 15.56 -2.47 -12.88
CA TYR A 193 14.88 -3.63 -13.49
C TYR A 193 15.73 -4.32 -14.57
N GLU A 194 16.58 -3.57 -15.27
CA GLU A 194 17.40 -4.09 -16.34
C GLU A 194 18.63 -4.89 -15.83
N SER A 195 18.95 -4.76 -14.54
CA SER A 195 20.00 -5.56 -13.88
C SER A 195 19.55 -6.97 -13.47
N LEU A 196 18.25 -7.29 -13.59
CA LEU A 196 17.70 -8.58 -13.25
C LEU A 196 18.19 -9.64 -14.22
N ARG A 197 18.47 -10.86 -13.69
CA ARG A 197 18.90 -12.01 -14.47
C ARG A 197 17.69 -12.80 -14.99
N ASP A 198 17.90 -13.62 -15.99
CA ASP A 198 16.86 -14.50 -16.52
C ASP A 198 16.31 -15.46 -15.45
N GLU A 199 17.17 -15.96 -14.55
CA GLU A 199 16.77 -16.82 -13.44
C GLU A 199 15.81 -16.12 -12.46
N ASP A 200 15.97 -14.81 -12.28
CA ASP A 200 15.09 -14.01 -11.42
C ASP A 200 13.68 -13.93 -12.03
N HIS A 201 13.57 -13.75 -13.34
CA HIS A 201 12.32 -13.76 -14.07
C HIS A 201 11.65 -15.16 -14.07
N GLN A 202 12.42 -16.23 -14.22
CA GLN A 202 11.93 -17.60 -14.25
C GLN A 202 11.37 -18.12 -12.91
N GLN A 203 11.60 -17.41 -11.80
CA GLN A 203 10.97 -17.71 -10.52
C GLN A 203 9.44 -17.56 -10.56
N HIS A 204 8.92 -16.84 -11.54
CA HIS A 204 7.50 -16.52 -11.69
C HIS A 204 6.89 -17.26 -12.89
N PHE A 205 5.67 -17.76 -12.75
CA PHE A 205 4.95 -18.35 -13.91
C PHE A 205 4.73 -17.35 -15.04
N SER A 206 4.63 -16.06 -14.71
CA SER A 206 4.55 -14.98 -15.68
C SER A 206 5.86 -14.71 -16.44
N ASN A 207 6.94 -15.43 -16.13
CA ASN A 207 8.29 -15.27 -16.68
C ASN A 207 8.82 -13.83 -16.60
N ARG A 208 8.44 -13.11 -15.56
CA ARG A 208 8.99 -11.80 -15.23
C ARG A 208 8.84 -11.46 -13.76
N VAL A 209 9.78 -10.70 -13.24
CA VAL A 209 9.65 -10.00 -11.96
C VAL A 209 8.59 -8.92 -12.08
N GLY A 210 7.85 -8.65 -11.01
CA GLY A 210 6.82 -7.61 -10.97
C GLY A 210 7.41 -6.19 -11.02
N LYS A 211 6.57 -5.23 -11.40
CA LYS A 211 6.87 -3.79 -11.38
C LYS A 211 5.85 -3.05 -10.51
N PRO A 212 6.16 -1.86 -9.97
CA PRO A 212 5.20 -1.06 -9.20
C PRO A 212 3.84 -0.86 -9.90
N ASP A 213 3.83 -0.77 -11.23
CA ASP A 213 2.61 -0.65 -12.04
C ASP A 213 1.68 -1.87 -11.93
N ASP A 214 2.21 -3.07 -11.65
CA ASP A 214 1.38 -4.25 -11.44
C ASP A 214 0.52 -4.09 -10.17
N ILE A 215 1.10 -3.49 -9.13
CA ILE A 215 0.39 -3.20 -7.89
C ILE A 215 -0.55 -2.00 -8.05
N ALA A 216 -0.13 -0.98 -8.80
CA ALA A 216 -1.00 0.16 -9.12
C ALA A 216 -2.30 -0.29 -9.82
N ARG A 217 -2.20 -1.16 -10.83
CA ARG A 217 -3.38 -1.74 -11.53
C ARG A 217 -4.29 -2.54 -10.58
N ALA A 218 -3.72 -3.31 -9.67
CA ALA A 218 -4.49 -4.03 -8.66
C ALA A 218 -5.21 -3.08 -7.70
N CYS A 219 -4.55 -2.00 -7.26
CA CYS A 219 -5.17 -0.96 -6.44
C CYS A 219 -6.34 -0.28 -7.19
N LEU A 220 -6.12 0.12 -8.44
CA LEU A 220 -7.17 0.72 -9.28
C LEU A 220 -8.37 -0.21 -9.45
N TYR A 221 -8.14 -1.52 -9.67
CA TYR A 221 -9.21 -2.50 -9.79
C TYR A 221 -10.04 -2.59 -8.50
N LEU A 222 -9.39 -2.76 -7.34
CA LEU A 222 -10.06 -2.96 -6.06
C LEU A 222 -10.76 -1.71 -5.52
N THR A 223 -10.40 -0.51 -6.00
CA THR A 223 -11.00 0.76 -5.54
C THR A 223 -11.93 1.40 -6.56
N ALA A 224 -12.12 0.78 -7.73
CA ALA A 224 -13.10 1.22 -8.69
C ALA A 224 -14.52 1.05 -8.12
N THR A 225 -15.36 2.06 -8.28
CA THR A 225 -16.71 2.09 -7.69
C THR A 225 -17.57 0.91 -8.16
N GLU A 226 -17.39 0.46 -9.39
CA GLU A 226 -18.07 -0.70 -9.97
C GLU A 226 -17.67 -2.04 -9.34
N ASN A 227 -16.54 -2.09 -8.61
CA ASN A 227 -16.02 -3.30 -7.97
C ASN A 227 -16.31 -3.35 -6.44
N ASN A 228 -17.26 -2.57 -5.96
CA ASN A 228 -17.56 -2.43 -4.53
C ASN A 228 -18.12 -3.69 -3.86
N PHE A 229 -18.32 -4.76 -4.61
CA PHE A 229 -18.72 -6.08 -4.06
C PHE A 229 -17.49 -6.90 -3.61
N VAL A 230 -16.27 -6.42 -3.88
CA VAL A 230 -15.02 -7.02 -3.39
C VAL A 230 -14.60 -6.31 -2.10
N THR A 231 -14.73 -6.98 -0.96
CA THR A 231 -14.30 -6.46 0.34
C THR A 231 -13.91 -7.59 1.30
N GLY A 232 -12.92 -7.35 2.14
CA GLY A 232 -12.37 -8.34 3.07
C GLY A 232 -11.38 -9.33 2.43
N GLU A 233 -11.00 -9.13 1.16
CA GLU A 233 -10.22 -10.07 0.36
C GLU A 233 -8.73 -9.69 0.35
N ASP A 234 -7.88 -10.68 0.12
CA ASP A 234 -6.44 -10.53 -0.12
C ASP A 234 -6.09 -10.96 -1.55
N LEU A 235 -5.78 -9.98 -2.39
CA LEU A 235 -5.40 -10.22 -3.78
C LEU A 235 -3.88 -10.46 -3.89
N ILE A 236 -3.49 -11.69 -4.23
CA ILE A 236 -2.08 -12.02 -4.47
C ILE A 236 -1.68 -11.55 -5.87
N VAL A 237 -0.60 -10.75 -5.93
CA VAL A 237 -0.04 -10.21 -7.18
C VAL A 237 1.46 -10.53 -7.21
N ASP A 238 1.79 -11.74 -7.65
CA ASP A 238 3.12 -12.33 -7.50
C ASP A 238 3.63 -13.07 -8.76
N GLY A 239 2.97 -12.91 -9.89
CA GLY A 239 3.31 -13.64 -11.11
C GLY A 239 3.16 -15.15 -11.02
N GLY A 240 2.44 -15.67 -10.02
CA GLY A 240 2.22 -17.08 -9.76
C GLY A 240 3.32 -17.75 -8.93
N MET A 241 4.24 -16.98 -8.35
CA MET A 241 5.37 -17.52 -7.57
C MET A 241 4.89 -18.40 -6.39
N THR A 242 3.89 -17.97 -5.62
CA THR A 242 3.35 -18.75 -4.48
C THR A 242 2.61 -20.04 -4.89
N ARG A 243 2.37 -20.24 -6.18
CA ARG A 243 1.74 -21.45 -6.74
C ARG A 243 2.74 -22.41 -7.37
N LYS A 244 4.00 -21.99 -7.44
CA LYS A 244 5.07 -22.80 -8.04
C LYS A 244 5.50 -23.89 -7.05
N MET A 245 5.38 -25.14 -7.49
CA MET A 245 5.94 -26.29 -6.77
C MET A 245 7.42 -26.39 -7.11
N ILE A 246 8.27 -26.53 -6.09
CA ILE A 246 9.72 -26.63 -6.24
C ILE A 246 10.12 -28.05 -5.81
N TYR A 247 10.64 -28.84 -6.75
CA TYR A 247 11.34 -30.07 -6.48
C TYR A 247 12.79 -29.88 -6.89
N GLU A 248 13.73 -30.41 -6.09
CA GLU A 248 15.10 -30.59 -6.53
C GLU A 248 15.10 -31.87 -7.42
N GLU A 249 15.58 -31.77 -8.67
CA GLU A 249 15.81 -32.88 -9.57
C GLU A 249 17.21 -33.45 -9.37
#